data_f44d7102b8d7baefa0a5256f289409a2
#
_entry.id   f44d7102b8d7baefa0a5256f289409a2
#
_cell.length_a   1.000
_cell.length_b   1.000
_cell.length_c   1.000
_cell.angle_alpha   90.00
_cell.angle_beta   90.00
_cell.angle_gamma   90.00
#
_symmetry.space_group_name_H-M   'P 1'
#
loop_
_entity.id
_entity.type
_entity.pdbx_description
1 polymer ?
#
loop_
_entity_poly.entity_id
_entity_poly.type
_entity_poly.pdbx_seq_one_letter_code
_entity_poly.pdbx_strand_id
1 'polypeptide(L)'
;MYHRFIEQISEFIFAEDEPEKADIIFIPGNGYSQMAEKAAALYGEKYAPFVLPSGKYSITVDKFCGVLSGQERYNGNYRTEWEFLKDVLVKNHVPDEVILKEDQASFTWENARLSREVTDKAGIEIKKALLCCKNYHARRALMYYQRAYPEVEFRVCPCCVDGVTKENWMNSEEGI
;
A
#
# COMPACT_ATOMS: atom_id res chain seq x y z
N MET A 1 -1.39 18.51 28.89
CA MET A 1 -0.06 18.08 28.35
C MET A 1 -0.21 16.76 27.59
N TYR A 2 -0.86 15.74 28.15
CA TYR A 2 -1.03 14.43 27.52
C TYR A 2 -1.81 14.47 26.20
N HIS A 3 -2.95 15.18 26.11
CA HIS A 3 -3.74 15.32 24.89
C HIS A 3 -2.92 15.88 23.71
N ARG A 4 -2.16 16.94 23.92
CA ARG A 4 -1.32 17.51 22.87
C ARG A 4 -0.26 16.53 22.35
N PHE A 5 0.26 15.69 23.24
CA PHE A 5 1.22 14.64 22.86
C PHE A 5 0.57 13.58 21.98
N ILE A 6 -0.62 13.09 22.33
CA ILE A 6 -1.39 12.14 21.52
C ILE A 6 -1.75 12.74 20.16
N GLU A 7 -2.20 13.99 20.10
CA GLU A 7 -2.48 14.67 18.84
C GLU A 7 -1.26 14.72 17.93
N GLN A 8 -0.09 15.08 18.45
CA GLN A 8 1.15 15.12 17.66
C GLN A 8 1.59 13.75 17.15
N ILE A 9 1.44 12.70 17.96
CA ILE A 9 1.71 11.32 17.52
C ILE A 9 0.71 10.90 16.44
N SER A 10 -0.57 11.18 16.64
CA SER A 10 -1.62 10.87 15.65
C SER A 10 -1.36 11.56 14.32
N GLU A 11 -1.04 12.87 14.33
CA GLU A 11 -0.65 13.63 13.13
C GLU A 11 0.57 13.01 12.42
N PHE A 12 1.52 12.53 13.21
CA PHE A 12 2.72 11.90 12.64
C PHE A 12 2.43 10.54 12.00
N ILE A 13 1.66 9.67 12.68
CA ILE A 13 1.40 8.29 12.24
C ILE A 13 0.46 8.27 11.03
N PHE A 14 -0.66 8.98 11.11
CA PHE A 14 -1.73 8.96 10.12
C PHE A 14 -1.48 9.99 9.01
N ALA A 15 -0.36 9.80 8.29
CA ALA A 15 -0.05 10.62 7.13
C ALA A 15 -1.10 10.40 6.02
N GLU A 16 -1.65 11.48 5.50
CA GLU A 16 -2.63 11.48 4.42
C GLU A 16 -2.47 12.73 3.58
N ASP A 17 -2.53 12.58 2.25
CA ASP A 17 -2.45 13.65 1.28
C ASP A 17 -3.62 13.55 0.29
N GLU A 18 -3.98 14.67 -0.32
CA GLU A 18 -4.84 14.67 -1.50
C GLU A 18 -4.08 14.04 -2.68
N PRO A 19 -4.73 13.16 -3.46
CA PRO A 19 -4.09 12.55 -4.61
C PRO A 19 -3.80 13.57 -5.70
N GLU A 20 -2.62 13.45 -6.32
CA GLU A 20 -2.22 14.23 -7.49
C GLU A 20 -1.81 13.32 -8.64
N LYS A 21 -1.74 13.85 -9.87
CA LYS A 21 -1.21 13.11 -11.02
C LYS A 21 0.22 12.65 -10.73
N ALA A 22 0.49 11.40 -10.98
CA ALA A 22 1.72 10.71 -10.64
C ALA A 22 2.14 9.74 -11.75
N ASP A 23 3.32 9.18 -11.63
CA ASP A 23 3.87 8.23 -12.60
C ASP A 23 3.51 6.78 -12.26
N ILE A 24 3.23 6.50 -10.97
CA ILE A 24 2.93 5.15 -10.48
C ILE A 24 2.11 5.19 -9.18
N ILE A 25 1.34 4.11 -8.93
CA ILE A 25 0.68 3.84 -7.66
C ILE A 25 1.34 2.63 -7.01
N PHE A 26 1.90 2.78 -5.82
CA PHE A 26 2.45 1.70 -5.02
C PHE A 26 1.43 1.18 -4.00
N ILE A 27 1.41 -0.15 -3.82
CA ILE A 27 0.59 -0.83 -2.81
C ILE A 27 1.49 -1.81 -2.05
N PRO A 28 1.98 -1.46 -0.83
CA PRO A 28 2.71 -2.40 0.02
C PRO A 28 1.87 -3.62 0.36
N GLY A 29 2.50 -4.79 0.40
CA GLY A 29 1.87 -6.08 0.64
C GLY A 29 1.01 -6.15 1.89
N ASN A 30 -0.16 -6.75 1.74
CA ASN A 30 -1.13 -6.96 2.81
C ASN A 30 -2.29 -7.86 2.35
N GLY A 31 -3.17 -8.27 3.29
CA GLY A 31 -4.36 -9.10 3.02
C GLY A 31 -5.68 -8.33 2.91
N TYR A 32 -5.68 -6.99 2.87
CA TYR A 32 -6.89 -6.17 2.78
C TYR A 32 -7.11 -5.66 1.36
N SER A 33 -8.34 -5.77 0.85
CA SER A 33 -8.68 -5.36 -0.52
C SER A 33 -8.72 -3.84 -0.72
N GLN A 34 -9.01 -3.07 0.34
CA GLN A 34 -9.29 -1.64 0.25
C GLN A 34 -8.17 -0.83 -0.43
N MET A 35 -6.90 -1.17 -0.19
CA MET A 35 -5.77 -0.46 -0.80
C MET A 35 -5.72 -0.66 -2.32
N ALA A 36 -5.96 -1.89 -2.78
CA ALA A 36 -5.99 -2.19 -4.21
C ALA A 36 -7.27 -1.66 -4.87
N GLU A 37 -8.41 -1.66 -4.18
CA GLU A 37 -9.64 -1.02 -4.67
C GLU A 37 -9.46 0.50 -4.82
N LYS A 38 -8.83 1.18 -3.84
CA LYS A 38 -8.50 2.60 -3.94
C LYS A 38 -7.52 2.87 -5.09
N ALA A 39 -6.49 2.05 -5.23
CA ALA A 39 -5.54 2.17 -6.33
C ALA A 39 -6.21 1.97 -7.70
N ALA A 40 -7.16 1.04 -7.82
CA ALA A 40 -7.93 0.83 -9.04
C ALA A 40 -8.82 2.05 -9.37
N ALA A 41 -9.46 2.65 -8.38
CA ALA A 41 -10.23 3.88 -8.56
C ALA A 41 -9.34 5.02 -9.06
N LEU A 42 -8.18 5.24 -8.41
CA LEU A 42 -7.21 6.27 -8.83
C LEU A 42 -6.67 6.01 -10.24
N TYR A 43 -6.40 4.74 -10.60
CA TYR A 43 -6.03 4.37 -11.96
C TYR A 43 -7.16 4.70 -12.97
N GLY A 44 -8.40 4.32 -12.67
CA GLY A 44 -9.58 4.62 -13.49
C GLY A 44 -9.80 6.11 -13.73
N GLU A 45 -9.49 6.94 -12.74
CA GLU A 45 -9.48 8.41 -12.81
C GLU A 45 -8.21 8.98 -13.46
N LYS A 46 -7.33 8.11 -13.99
CA LYS A 46 -6.09 8.46 -14.70
C LYS A 46 -5.10 9.26 -13.85
N TYR A 47 -5.01 8.95 -12.56
CA TYR A 47 -3.99 9.55 -11.69
C TYR A 47 -2.58 9.05 -12.00
N ALA A 48 -2.42 7.79 -12.42
CA ALA A 48 -1.14 7.25 -12.82
C ALA A 48 -1.29 6.14 -13.89
N PRO A 49 -0.29 5.95 -14.77
CA PRO A 49 -0.34 4.92 -15.83
C PRO A 49 0.01 3.51 -15.35
N PHE A 50 0.68 3.35 -14.20
CA PHE A 50 1.13 2.06 -13.68
C PHE A 50 0.69 1.84 -12.24
N VAL A 51 0.50 0.56 -11.88
CA VAL A 51 0.22 0.14 -10.49
C VAL A 51 1.22 -0.96 -10.11
N LEU A 52 1.86 -0.84 -8.95
CA LEU A 52 2.78 -1.83 -8.43
C LEU A 52 2.33 -2.29 -7.04
N PRO A 53 1.52 -3.37 -6.96
CA PRO A 53 1.36 -4.12 -5.73
C PRO A 53 2.64 -4.89 -5.44
N SER A 54 3.01 -5.02 -4.17
CA SER A 54 4.20 -5.75 -3.76
C SER A 54 3.86 -6.73 -2.64
N GLY A 55 4.71 -7.73 -2.45
CA GLY A 55 4.66 -8.61 -1.30
C GLY A 55 4.46 -10.09 -1.61
N LYS A 56 5.28 -10.91 -0.93
CA LYS A 56 5.15 -12.35 -0.88
C LYS A 56 4.17 -12.76 0.21
N TYR A 57 4.63 -12.72 1.43
CA TYR A 57 3.91 -12.90 2.70
C TYR A 57 4.85 -12.53 3.84
N SER A 58 4.32 -12.25 5.03
CA SER A 58 5.16 -11.83 6.17
C SER A 58 6.23 -12.86 6.51
N ILE A 59 7.45 -12.40 6.81
CA ILE A 59 8.57 -13.23 7.27
C ILE A 59 8.25 -14.05 8.53
N THR A 60 7.24 -13.64 9.30
CA THR A 60 6.81 -14.34 10.53
C THR A 60 5.94 -15.57 10.26
N VAL A 61 5.52 -15.77 9.01
CA VAL A 61 4.68 -16.87 8.57
C VAL A 61 5.17 -17.40 7.22
N ASP A 62 5.07 -18.70 6.99
CA ASP A 62 5.59 -19.38 5.79
C ASP A 62 4.59 -19.41 4.62
N LYS A 63 3.50 -18.64 4.70
CA LYS A 63 2.43 -18.61 3.69
C LYS A 63 1.65 -17.29 3.76
N PHE A 64 0.92 -16.99 2.71
CA PHE A 64 -0.07 -15.93 2.73
C PHE A 64 -1.17 -16.23 3.76
N CYS A 65 -1.40 -15.29 4.68
CA CYS A 65 -2.34 -15.46 5.80
C CYS A 65 -3.81 -15.48 5.38
N GLY A 66 -4.09 -15.23 4.11
CA GLY A 66 -5.44 -15.17 3.56
C GLY A 66 -5.97 -13.75 3.39
N VAL A 67 -7.17 -13.69 2.84
CA VAL A 67 -7.89 -12.44 2.58
C VAL A 67 -8.53 -11.97 3.87
N LEU A 68 -8.21 -10.75 4.30
CA LEU A 68 -8.70 -10.15 5.55
C LEU A 68 -9.95 -9.29 5.34
N SER A 69 -10.21 -8.84 4.11
CA SER A 69 -11.43 -8.10 3.75
C SER A 69 -11.88 -8.40 2.33
N GLY A 70 -13.21 -8.37 2.08
CA GLY A 70 -13.79 -8.64 0.78
C GLY A 70 -13.76 -10.11 0.35
N GLN A 71 -13.76 -11.06 1.30
CA GLN A 71 -13.67 -12.51 1.04
C GLN A 71 -14.78 -13.02 0.12
N GLU A 72 -15.95 -12.43 0.16
CA GLU A 72 -17.08 -12.78 -0.71
C GLU A 72 -16.81 -12.50 -2.19
N ARG A 73 -15.94 -11.52 -2.48
CA ARG A 73 -15.57 -11.08 -3.84
C ARG A 73 -14.21 -11.63 -4.26
N TYR A 74 -13.27 -11.72 -3.32
CA TYR A 74 -11.88 -12.13 -3.53
C TYR A 74 -11.60 -13.44 -2.82
N ASN A 75 -12.04 -14.55 -3.42
CA ASN A 75 -12.00 -15.90 -2.86
C ASN A 75 -11.06 -16.85 -3.61
N GLY A 76 -10.07 -16.33 -4.32
CA GLY A 76 -9.06 -17.10 -5.03
C GLY A 76 -8.11 -17.84 -4.09
N ASN A 77 -7.35 -18.78 -4.64
CA ASN A 77 -6.28 -19.46 -3.92
C ASN A 77 -4.95 -18.73 -4.17
N TYR A 78 -4.67 -17.73 -3.35
CA TYR A 78 -3.49 -16.89 -3.48
C TYR A 78 -2.32 -17.45 -2.67
N ARG A 79 -1.12 -17.47 -3.25
CA ARG A 79 0.12 -17.89 -2.60
C ARG A 79 0.90 -16.71 -2.04
N THR A 80 0.66 -15.50 -2.59
CA THR A 80 1.35 -14.27 -2.20
C THR A 80 0.38 -13.10 -2.05
N GLU A 81 0.78 -12.07 -1.31
CA GLU A 81 0.07 -10.80 -1.21
C GLU A 81 -0.07 -10.16 -2.59
N TRP A 82 0.96 -10.25 -3.43
CA TRP A 82 0.92 -9.76 -4.80
C TRP A 82 -0.18 -10.44 -5.63
N GLU A 83 -0.32 -11.77 -5.58
CA GLU A 83 -1.36 -12.50 -6.31
C GLU A 83 -2.77 -12.03 -5.91
N PHE A 84 -2.98 -11.84 -4.60
CA PHE A 84 -4.24 -11.31 -4.07
C PHE A 84 -4.50 -9.87 -4.54
N LEU A 85 -3.56 -8.96 -4.32
CA LEU A 85 -3.72 -7.55 -4.69
C LEU A 85 -3.90 -7.37 -6.20
N LYS A 86 -3.20 -8.18 -7.02
CA LYS A 86 -3.40 -8.22 -8.47
C LYS A 86 -4.82 -8.64 -8.84
N ASP A 87 -5.36 -9.71 -8.24
CA ASP A 87 -6.73 -10.15 -8.50
C ASP A 87 -7.76 -9.05 -8.17
N VAL A 88 -7.55 -8.35 -7.04
CA VAL A 88 -8.38 -7.19 -6.68
C VAL A 88 -8.30 -6.11 -7.76
N LEU A 89 -7.12 -5.74 -8.22
CA LEU A 89 -6.93 -4.72 -9.27
C LEU A 89 -7.63 -5.12 -10.57
N VAL A 90 -7.43 -6.34 -11.05
CA VAL A 90 -8.04 -6.85 -12.30
C VAL A 90 -9.56 -6.88 -12.20
N LYS A 91 -10.11 -7.37 -11.08
CA LYS A 91 -11.57 -7.37 -10.84
C LYS A 91 -12.16 -5.96 -10.72
N ASN A 92 -11.34 -4.94 -10.48
CA ASN A 92 -11.73 -3.53 -10.49
C ASN A 92 -11.24 -2.81 -11.77
N HIS A 93 -11.10 -3.57 -12.88
CA HIS A 93 -10.87 -3.07 -14.24
C HIS A 93 -9.50 -2.41 -14.50
N VAL A 94 -8.48 -2.71 -13.69
CA VAL A 94 -7.09 -2.35 -14.02
C VAL A 94 -6.55 -3.40 -14.99
N PRO A 95 -6.07 -3.00 -16.19
CA PRO A 95 -5.51 -3.93 -17.16
C PRO A 95 -4.25 -4.63 -16.65
N ASP A 96 -4.10 -5.91 -16.96
CA ASP A 96 -2.98 -6.74 -16.48
C ASP A 96 -1.60 -6.18 -16.89
N GLU A 97 -1.51 -5.62 -18.09
CA GLU A 97 -0.28 -5.07 -18.67
C GLU A 97 0.27 -3.84 -17.96
N VAL A 98 -0.53 -3.14 -17.14
CA VAL A 98 -0.08 -1.98 -16.35
C VAL A 98 0.22 -2.34 -14.89
N ILE A 99 -0.03 -3.59 -14.49
CA ILE A 99 0.23 -4.08 -13.13
C ILE A 99 1.63 -4.70 -13.10
N LEU A 100 2.55 -4.02 -12.44
CA LEU A 100 3.92 -4.52 -12.28
C LEU A 100 3.98 -5.62 -11.22
N LYS A 101 5.02 -6.47 -11.28
CA LYS A 101 5.15 -7.62 -10.41
C LYS A 101 6.31 -7.48 -9.42
N GLU A 102 5.98 -7.51 -8.12
CA GLU A 102 6.91 -7.72 -7.01
C GLU A 102 6.29 -8.71 -6.01
N ASP A 103 6.72 -9.98 -6.02
CA ASP A 103 6.15 -11.07 -5.22
C ASP A 103 7.18 -11.75 -4.30
N GLN A 104 8.25 -11.04 -3.93
CA GLN A 104 9.34 -11.57 -3.10
C GLN A 104 9.44 -10.92 -1.73
N ALA A 105 8.97 -9.67 -1.57
CA ALA A 105 9.06 -8.93 -0.33
C ALA A 105 8.31 -9.62 0.83
N SER A 106 8.93 -9.68 1.99
CA SER A 106 8.39 -10.32 3.20
C SER A 106 8.23 -9.38 4.40
N PHE A 107 8.62 -8.11 4.25
CA PHE A 107 8.40 -7.03 5.23
C PHE A 107 8.49 -5.65 4.56
N THR A 108 8.05 -4.60 5.26
CA THR A 108 7.78 -3.29 4.66
C THR A 108 8.98 -2.66 3.96
N TRP A 109 10.19 -2.79 4.48
CA TRP A 109 11.39 -2.28 3.81
C TRP A 109 11.64 -2.97 2.48
N GLU A 110 11.45 -4.30 2.43
CA GLU A 110 11.59 -5.05 1.18
C GLU A 110 10.53 -4.65 0.16
N ASN A 111 9.28 -4.38 0.58
CA ASN A 111 8.26 -3.87 -0.34
C ASN A 111 8.77 -2.63 -1.09
N ALA A 112 9.36 -1.67 -0.39
CA ALA A 112 9.89 -0.46 -1.03
C ALA A 112 11.15 -0.74 -1.87
N ARG A 113 12.13 -1.49 -1.32
CA ARG A 113 13.40 -1.76 -1.98
C ARG A 113 13.24 -2.61 -3.25
N LEU A 114 12.45 -3.69 -3.18
CA LEU A 114 12.23 -4.57 -4.32
C LEU A 114 11.31 -3.92 -5.36
N SER A 115 10.36 -3.07 -4.95
CA SER A 115 9.61 -2.22 -5.89
C SER A 115 10.56 -1.32 -6.68
N ARG A 116 11.61 -0.75 -6.05
CA ARG A 116 12.63 0.03 -6.76
C ARG A 116 13.35 -0.80 -7.82
N GLU A 117 13.76 -2.00 -7.48
CA GLU A 117 14.41 -2.90 -8.46
C GLU A 117 13.49 -3.22 -9.64
N VAL A 118 12.18 -3.39 -9.41
CA VAL A 118 11.20 -3.63 -10.47
C VAL A 118 11.07 -2.42 -11.39
N THR A 119 10.92 -1.22 -10.83
CA THR A 119 10.75 0.00 -11.64
C THR A 119 12.02 0.36 -12.42
N ASP A 120 13.21 0.18 -11.83
CA ASP A 120 14.49 0.38 -12.51
C ASP A 120 14.67 -0.58 -13.69
N LYS A 121 14.34 -1.88 -13.50
CA LYS A 121 14.38 -2.87 -14.59
C LYS A 121 13.38 -2.58 -15.71
N ALA A 122 12.23 -2.02 -15.37
CA ALA A 122 11.21 -1.63 -16.35
C ALA A 122 11.55 -0.31 -17.06
N GLY A 123 12.59 0.40 -16.62
CA GLY A 123 12.99 1.70 -17.18
C GLY A 123 11.96 2.80 -16.95
N ILE A 124 11.20 2.70 -15.86
CA ILE A 124 10.16 3.69 -15.52
C ILE A 124 10.80 4.82 -14.73
N GLU A 125 10.83 6.01 -15.30
CA GLU A 125 11.22 7.23 -14.59
C GLU A 125 10.08 7.70 -13.69
N ILE A 126 10.33 7.81 -12.38
CA ILE A 126 9.34 8.21 -11.39
C ILE A 126 9.78 9.52 -10.75
N LYS A 127 8.95 10.55 -10.85
CA LYS A 127 9.12 11.85 -10.17
C LYS A 127 8.10 12.04 -9.07
N LYS A 128 6.88 11.53 -9.29
CA LYS A 128 5.79 11.56 -8.33
C LYS A 128 5.12 10.18 -8.24
N ALA A 129 4.79 9.75 -7.01
CA ALA A 129 4.14 8.47 -6.76
C ALA A 129 2.98 8.62 -5.77
N LEU A 130 1.93 7.81 -5.97
CA LEU A 130 0.87 7.61 -4.99
C LEU A 130 1.19 6.35 -4.16
N LEU A 131 0.95 6.41 -2.86
CA LEU A 131 1.17 5.31 -1.94
C LEU A 131 -0.14 4.91 -1.26
N CYS A 132 -0.78 3.84 -1.73
CA CYS A 132 -2.00 3.28 -1.15
C CYS A 132 -1.64 2.25 -0.07
N CYS A 133 -1.86 2.60 1.19
CA CYS A 133 -1.46 1.78 2.34
C CYS A 133 -2.49 1.82 3.46
N LYS A 134 -2.31 0.99 4.49
CA LYS A 134 -3.13 1.07 5.71
C LYS A 134 -2.88 2.39 6.43
N ASN A 135 -3.92 3.04 6.92
CA ASN A 135 -3.84 4.37 7.55
C ASN A 135 -2.87 4.40 8.75
N TYR A 136 -2.96 3.46 9.67
CA TYR A 136 -2.05 3.39 10.84
C TYR A 136 -0.63 2.92 10.49
N HIS A 137 -0.39 2.51 9.24
CA HIS A 137 0.91 2.13 8.70
C HIS A 137 1.51 3.22 7.78
N ALA A 138 0.77 4.27 7.51
CA ALA A 138 1.04 5.27 6.48
C ALA A 138 2.43 5.93 6.63
N ARG A 139 2.75 6.43 7.83
CA ARG A 139 4.06 7.06 8.08
C ARG A 139 5.23 6.09 7.88
N ARG A 140 5.12 4.87 8.39
CA ARG A 140 6.18 3.86 8.25
C ARG A 140 6.39 3.46 6.79
N ALA A 141 5.31 3.23 6.04
CA ALA A 141 5.40 2.94 4.62
C ALA A 141 6.06 4.11 3.86
N LEU A 142 5.59 5.34 4.08
CA LEU A 142 6.15 6.54 3.47
C LEU A 142 7.66 6.66 3.70
N MET A 143 8.12 6.50 4.94
CA MET A 143 9.55 6.61 5.28
C MET A 143 10.40 5.57 4.52
N TYR A 144 9.93 4.35 4.36
CA TYR A 144 10.65 3.33 3.61
C TYR A 144 10.64 3.59 2.10
N TYR A 145 9.51 4.02 1.54
CA TYR A 145 9.46 4.40 0.14
C TYR A 145 10.31 5.63 -0.18
N GLN A 146 10.29 6.66 0.67
CA GLN A 146 11.18 7.82 0.53
C GLN A 146 12.66 7.43 0.62
N ARG A 147 13.02 6.44 1.43
CA ARG A 147 14.39 5.93 1.50
C ARG A 147 14.79 5.15 0.24
N ALA A 148 13.88 4.37 -0.35
CA ALA A 148 14.14 3.62 -1.58
C ALA A 148 14.13 4.51 -2.83
N TYR A 149 13.36 5.60 -2.79
CA TYR A 149 13.18 6.57 -3.88
C TYR A 149 13.38 8.00 -3.35
N PRO A 150 14.62 8.38 -2.99
CA PRO A 150 14.90 9.68 -2.36
C PRO A 150 14.60 10.88 -3.27
N GLU A 151 14.53 10.66 -4.59
CA GLU A 151 14.23 11.66 -5.61
C GLU A 151 12.75 11.84 -5.90
N VAL A 152 11.87 10.97 -5.35
CA VAL A 152 10.44 10.91 -5.68
C VAL A 152 9.60 11.66 -4.66
N GLU A 153 8.67 12.49 -5.16
CA GLU A 153 7.62 13.09 -4.35
C GLU A 153 6.49 12.07 -4.13
N PHE A 154 6.14 11.79 -2.88
CA PHE A 154 5.05 10.86 -2.53
C PHE A 154 3.81 11.61 -2.07
N ARG A 155 2.64 11.14 -2.53
CA ARG A 155 1.33 11.45 -1.97
C ARG A 155 0.75 10.19 -1.33
N VAL A 156 0.48 10.26 -0.05
CA VAL A 156 -0.03 9.12 0.73
C VAL A 156 -1.55 9.11 0.65
N CYS A 157 -2.10 8.02 0.11
CA CYS A 157 -3.53 7.79 -0.07
C CYS A 157 -4.00 6.60 0.77
N PRO A 158 -4.11 6.74 2.10
CA PRO A 158 -4.34 5.63 3.00
C PRO A 158 -5.78 5.12 2.94
N CYS A 159 -5.98 3.89 3.43
CA CYS A 159 -7.30 3.31 3.69
C CYS A 159 -7.44 2.94 5.16
N CYS A 160 -8.59 3.25 5.74
CA CYS A 160 -8.93 2.78 7.07
C CYS A 160 -9.22 1.28 7.04
N VAL A 161 -8.57 0.52 7.89
CA VAL A 161 -8.78 -0.91 8.09
C VAL A 161 -8.91 -1.20 9.59
N ASP A 162 -9.54 -2.32 9.94
CA ASP A 162 -9.75 -2.79 11.32
C ASP A 162 -10.48 -1.76 12.22
N GLY A 163 -11.11 -0.74 11.65
CA GLY A 163 -11.76 0.33 12.39
C GLY A 163 -10.79 1.23 13.19
N VAL A 164 -9.47 1.08 13.01
CA VAL A 164 -8.46 1.91 13.67
C VAL A 164 -8.35 3.24 12.95
N THR A 165 -8.58 4.33 13.69
CA THR A 165 -8.55 5.70 13.17
C THR A 165 -7.59 6.58 13.96
N LYS A 166 -7.34 7.77 13.45
CA LYS A 166 -6.53 8.82 14.11
C LYS A 166 -7.07 9.20 15.49
N GLU A 167 -8.39 9.05 15.69
CA GLU A 167 -9.10 9.45 16.93
C GLU A 167 -9.19 8.32 17.96
N ASN A 168 -9.01 7.04 17.55
CA ASN A 168 -9.27 5.90 18.43
C ASN A 168 -8.11 4.91 18.61
N TRP A 169 -7.02 5.05 17.86
CA TRP A 169 -5.91 4.08 17.87
C TRP A 169 -5.35 3.78 19.27
N MET A 170 -5.36 4.76 20.18
CA MET A 170 -4.85 4.62 21.54
C MET A 170 -5.82 3.86 22.49
N ASN A 171 -7.00 3.45 22.01
CA ASN A 171 -8.04 2.83 22.82
C ASN A 171 -8.12 1.29 22.66
N SER A 172 -7.29 0.72 21.78
CA SER A 172 -7.26 -0.72 21.51
C SER A 172 -5.83 -1.25 21.39
N GLU A 173 -5.65 -2.55 21.63
CA GLU A 173 -4.35 -3.22 21.46
C GLU A 173 -3.90 -3.22 19.99
N GLU A 174 -4.84 -3.29 19.04
CA GLU A 174 -4.57 -3.25 17.61
C GLU A 174 -4.03 -1.89 17.16
N GLY A 175 -4.35 -0.83 17.89
CA GLY A 175 -3.90 0.54 17.59
C GLY A 175 -2.54 0.88 18.20
N ILE A 176 -2.16 0.22 19.28
CA ILE A 176 -0.92 0.48 20.04
C ILE A 176 0.19 -0.42 19.55
#